data_afdc9b2c6c4576757a1ecd5ef38d35ac
#
_entry.id   afdc9b2c6c4576757a1ecd5ef38d35ac
#
_cell.length_a   1.000
_cell.length_b   1.000
_cell.length_c   1.000
_cell.angle_alpha   90.00
_cell.angle_beta   90.00
_cell.angle_gamma   90.00
#
_symmetry.space_group_name_H-M   'P 1'
#
loop_
_entity.id
_entity.type
_entity.pdbx_description
1 polymer ?
#
loop_
_entity_poly.entity_id
_entity_poly.type
_entity_poly.pdbx_seq_one_letter_code
_entity_poly.pdbx_strand_id
1 'polypeptide(L)'
;MSKKYPITVSSWTLGDQCTFEERVKAAKEAGFEGIGLRAETYVDALNEGLFDADILAILEKYDMKVTEVEYIVQWAEDHRSYEQKYKEQMCFHMCELFGVNHINCGLMENYSVAHTAQKLKELCHRAGKYT
;
A
#
# COMPACT_ATOMS: atom_id res chain seq x y z
N MET A 1 1.13 19.62 26.75
CA MET A 1 1.32 18.24 26.26
C MET A 1 1.96 18.29 24.88
N SER A 2 3.03 17.59 24.70
CA SER A 2 3.62 17.45 23.38
C SER A 2 2.65 16.67 22.47
N LYS A 3 2.44 17.17 21.27
CA LYS A 3 1.64 16.47 20.27
C LYS A 3 2.37 15.17 19.89
N LYS A 4 1.75 14.04 20.17
CA LYS A 4 2.28 12.75 19.80
C LYS A 4 1.93 12.46 18.34
N TYR A 5 2.93 12.17 17.55
CA TYR A 5 2.69 11.70 16.18
C TYR A 5 2.29 10.23 16.20
N PRO A 6 1.30 9.82 15.38
CA PRO A 6 0.95 8.42 15.27
C PRO A 6 2.12 7.62 14.71
N ILE A 7 2.33 6.43 15.26
CA ILE A 7 3.37 5.51 14.80
C ILE A 7 2.72 4.47 13.91
N THR A 8 3.28 4.29 12.72
CA THR A 8 2.80 3.33 11.73
C THR A 8 3.85 2.26 11.45
N VAL A 9 3.40 1.06 11.08
CA VAL A 9 4.27 -0.04 10.70
C VAL A 9 3.91 -0.52 9.29
N SER A 10 4.93 -0.86 8.49
CA SER A 10 4.69 -1.51 7.20
C SER A 10 4.21 -2.94 7.42
N SER A 11 3.20 -3.35 6.67
CA SER A 11 2.70 -4.72 6.70
C SER A 11 3.78 -5.75 6.38
N TRP A 12 4.78 -5.36 5.61
CA TRP A 12 5.91 -6.22 5.29
C TRP A 12 6.75 -6.59 6.51
N THR A 13 6.90 -5.67 7.45
CA THR A 13 7.65 -5.88 8.69
C THR A 13 7.09 -7.05 9.52
N LEU A 14 5.79 -7.31 9.38
CA LEU A 14 5.09 -8.35 10.15
C LEU A 14 5.15 -9.74 9.51
N GLY A 15 5.88 -9.88 8.39
CA GLY A 15 6.04 -11.15 7.71
C GLY A 15 4.82 -11.58 6.90
N ASP A 16 4.89 -12.79 6.37
CA ASP A 16 3.86 -13.34 5.45
C ASP A 16 3.17 -14.61 6.00
N GLN A 17 3.58 -15.09 7.17
CA GLN A 17 3.07 -16.31 7.79
C GLN A 17 1.91 -16.05 8.76
N CYS A 18 1.00 -15.16 8.39
CA CYS A 18 -0.15 -14.80 9.20
C CYS A 18 -1.32 -14.38 8.32
N THR A 19 -2.53 -14.48 8.87
CA THR A 19 -3.72 -13.95 8.21
C THR A 19 -3.73 -12.41 8.28
N PHE A 20 -4.58 -11.80 7.47
CA PHE A 20 -4.76 -10.35 7.51
C PHE A 20 -5.16 -9.86 8.91
N GLU A 21 -6.13 -10.54 9.53
CA GLU A 21 -6.58 -10.16 10.88
C GLU A 21 -5.49 -10.32 11.92
N GLU A 22 -4.74 -11.43 11.89
CA GLU A 22 -3.60 -11.64 12.81
C GLU A 22 -2.57 -10.53 12.67
N ARG A 23 -2.30 -10.09 11.45
CA ARG A 23 -1.34 -9.01 11.17
C ARG A 23 -1.81 -7.68 11.76
N VAL A 24 -3.07 -7.31 11.53
CA VAL A 24 -3.66 -6.08 12.07
C VAL A 24 -3.67 -6.12 13.60
N LYS A 25 -4.09 -7.24 14.18
CA LYS A 25 -4.11 -7.45 15.61
C LYS A 25 -2.73 -7.30 16.24
N ALA A 26 -1.72 -7.95 15.66
CA ALA A 26 -0.34 -7.88 16.14
C ALA A 26 0.20 -6.43 16.11
N ALA A 27 -0.07 -5.69 15.04
CA ALA A 27 0.32 -4.29 14.94
C ALA A 27 -0.33 -3.46 16.06
N LYS A 28 -1.61 -3.67 16.31
CA LYS A 28 -2.34 -2.96 17.36
C LYS A 28 -1.83 -3.29 18.75
N GLU A 29 -1.61 -4.57 19.05
CA GLU A 29 -1.07 -5.02 20.34
C GLU A 29 0.33 -4.49 20.61
N ALA A 30 1.13 -4.30 19.56
CA ALA A 30 2.46 -3.71 19.65
C ALA A 30 2.45 -2.18 19.88
N GLY A 31 1.29 -1.54 19.80
CA GLY A 31 1.12 -0.11 20.05
C GLY A 31 1.14 0.77 18.81
N PHE A 32 1.10 0.19 17.61
CA PHE A 32 0.99 0.98 16.39
C PHE A 32 -0.44 1.49 16.19
N GLU A 33 -0.55 2.70 15.67
CA GLU A 33 -1.83 3.37 15.41
C GLU A 33 -2.22 3.29 13.93
N GLY A 34 -1.25 2.98 13.07
CA GLY A 34 -1.44 2.86 11.64
C GLY A 34 -0.64 1.73 11.04
N ILE A 35 -1.05 1.31 9.87
CA ILE A 35 -0.38 0.27 9.09
C ILE A 35 -0.24 0.72 7.64
N GLY A 36 0.96 0.54 7.09
CA GLY A 36 1.20 0.70 5.66
C GLY A 36 0.93 -0.62 4.96
N LEU A 37 0.04 -0.65 3.98
CA LEU A 37 -0.34 -1.88 3.30
C LEU A 37 0.32 -1.98 1.93
N ARG A 38 0.93 -3.12 1.69
CA ARG A 38 1.44 -3.50 0.37
C ARG A 38 0.31 -4.09 -0.48
N ALA A 39 0.43 -3.93 -1.81
CA ALA A 39 -0.49 -4.57 -2.74
C ALA A 39 -0.54 -6.09 -2.54
N GLU A 40 0.61 -6.72 -2.28
CA GLU A 40 0.69 -8.15 -2.00
C GLU A 40 -0.11 -8.54 -0.75
N THR A 41 -0.04 -7.76 0.32
CA THR A 41 -0.81 -8.01 1.53
C THR A 41 -2.31 -7.95 1.27
N TYR A 42 -2.74 -6.99 0.47
CA TYR A 42 -4.15 -6.86 0.07
C TYR A 42 -4.60 -8.06 -0.77
N VAL A 43 -3.81 -8.45 -1.77
CA VAL A 43 -4.12 -9.61 -2.62
C VAL A 43 -4.16 -10.90 -1.80
N ASP A 44 -3.24 -11.08 -0.86
CA ASP A 44 -3.23 -12.24 0.03
C ASP A 44 -4.51 -12.28 0.88
N ALA A 45 -4.99 -11.15 1.37
CA ALA A 45 -6.26 -11.07 2.10
C ALA A 45 -7.44 -11.51 1.23
N LEU A 46 -7.48 -11.10 -0.03
CA LEU A 46 -8.50 -11.57 -0.97
C LEU A 46 -8.40 -13.08 -1.20
N ASN A 47 -7.19 -13.61 -1.28
CA ASN A 47 -6.94 -15.06 -1.45
C ASN A 47 -7.32 -15.88 -0.21
N GLU A 48 -7.36 -15.26 0.97
CA GLU A 48 -7.92 -15.87 2.18
C GLU A 48 -9.44 -16.03 2.11
N GLY A 49 -10.10 -15.38 1.15
CA GLY A 49 -11.55 -15.35 0.99
C GLY A 49 -12.20 -14.09 1.56
N LEU A 50 -11.41 -13.09 1.95
CA LEU A 50 -11.95 -11.81 2.42
C LEU A 50 -12.38 -10.93 1.24
N PHE A 51 -13.47 -10.20 1.43
CA PHE A 51 -13.88 -9.13 0.54
C PHE A 51 -13.43 -7.77 1.10
N ASP A 52 -13.52 -6.73 0.30
CA ASP A 52 -13.17 -5.37 0.75
C ASP A 52 -13.91 -4.98 2.03
N ALA A 53 -15.19 -5.32 2.14
CA ALA A 53 -15.99 -5.05 3.32
C ALA A 53 -15.45 -5.77 4.57
N ASP A 54 -14.95 -6.99 4.43
CA ASP A 54 -14.36 -7.75 5.53
C ASP A 54 -13.04 -7.12 5.99
N ILE A 55 -12.23 -6.69 5.03
CA ILE A 55 -10.95 -5.99 5.32
C ILE A 55 -11.22 -4.71 6.10
N LEU A 56 -12.17 -3.90 5.64
CA LEU A 56 -12.56 -2.67 6.34
C LEU A 56 -13.09 -2.96 7.75
N ALA A 57 -13.91 -4.03 7.91
CA ALA A 57 -14.44 -4.42 9.21
C ALA A 57 -13.33 -4.86 10.19
N ILE A 58 -12.31 -5.57 9.71
CA ILE A 58 -11.15 -5.95 10.53
C ILE A 58 -10.38 -4.72 11.00
N LEU A 59 -10.12 -3.77 10.10
CA LEU A 59 -9.45 -2.53 10.44
C LEU A 59 -10.23 -1.72 11.48
N GLU A 60 -11.54 -1.66 11.34
CA GLU A 60 -12.42 -0.98 12.29
C GLU A 60 -12.42 -1.69 13.66
N LYS A 61 -12.50 -3.01 13.66
CA LYS A 61 -12.48 -3.84 14.88
C LYS A 61 -11.28 -3.55 15.78
N TYR A 62 -10.12 -3.30 15.19
CA TYR A 62 -8.87 -3.02 15.91
C TYR A 62 -8.53 -1.54 15.97
N ASP A 63 -9.42 -0.67 15.53
CA ASP A 63 -9.16 0.78 15.41
C ASP A 63 -7.79 1.04 14.74
N MET A 64 -7.55 0.38 13.62
CA MET A 64 -6.31 0.47 12.86
C MET A 64 -6.55 1.24 11.57
N LYS A 65 -5.75 2.27 11.33
CA LYS A 65 -5.83 3.07 10.11
C LYS A 65 -4.78 2.61 9.11
N VAL A 66 -5.16 2.55 7.84
CA VAL A 66 -4.19 2.44 6.76
C VAL A 66 -3.64 3.85 6.51
N THR A 67 -2.35 4.02 6.72
CA THR A 67 -1.69 5.32 6.65
C THR A 67 -0.97 5.55 5.34
N GLU A 68 -0.58 4.48 4.68
CA GLU A 68 0.08 4.54 3.37
C GLU A 68 -0.17 3.25 2.60
N VAL A 69 -0.09 3.37 1.28
CA VAL A 69 -0.11 2.23 0.37
C VAL A 69 1.28 2.08 -0.23
N GLU A 70 1.76 0.88 -0.32
CA GLU A 70 3.07 0.54 -0.86
C GLU A 70 3.01 -0.77 -1.65
N TYR A 71 3.84 -1.03 -2.56
CA TYR A 71 4.99 -0.26 -3.00
C TYR A 71 5.04 -0.36 -4.52
N ILE A 72 5.09 0.75 -5.24
CA ILE A 72 5.16 0.73 -6.70
C ILE A 72 6.62 0.76 -7.12
N VAL A 73 7.04 -0.28 -7.88
CA VAL A 73 8.35 -0.39 -8.49
C VAL A 73 8.19 -0.53 -10.00
N GLN A 74 9.29 -0.43 -10.73
CA GLN A 74 9.34 -0.62 -12.19
C GLN A 74 8.45 0.34 -13.00
N TRP A 75 7.97 1.40 -12.36
CA TRP A 75 7.16 2.44 -13.02
C TRP A 75 7.97 3.26 -14.03
N ALA A 76 9.30 3.25 -13.91
CA ALA A 76 10.20 3.99 -14.81
C ALA A 76 10.65 3.17 -16.02
N GLU A 77 10.28 1.90 -16.12
CA GLU A 77 10.62 1.05 -17.26
C GLU A 77 9.77 1.42 -18.49
N ASP A 78 10.34 1.29 -19.66
CA ASP A 78 9.60 1.52 -20.91
C ASP A 78 8.59 0.40 -21.18
N HIS A 79 8.96 -0.83 -20.82
CA HIS A 79 8.12 -2.02 -20.99
C HIS A 79 7.84 -2.68 -19.66
N ARG A 80 6.69 -2.35 -19.08
CA ARG A 80 6.27 -2.94 -17.80
C ARG A 80 5.50 -4.23 -18.04
N SER A 81 5.73 -5.24 -17.20
CA SER A 81 4.99 -6.49 -17.24
C SER A 81 3.51 -6.29 -16.85
N TYR A 82 2.68 -7.27 -17.20
CA TYR A 82 1.28 -7.28 -16.76
C TYR A 82 1.18 -7.26 -15.23
N GLU A 83 2.02 -8.05 -14.56
CA GLU A 83 2.06 -8.11 -13.10
C GLU A 83 2.33 -6.73 -12.48
N GLN A 84 3.28 -5.97 -13.02
CA GLN A 84 3.59 -4.63 -12.51
C GLN A 84 2.43 -3.66 -12.72
N LYS A 85 1.78 -3.72 -13.86
CA LYS A 85 0.59 -2.91 -14.13
C LYS A 85 -0.56 -3.27 -13.19
N TYR A 86 -0.75 -4.56 -12.93
CA TYR A 86 -1.77 -5.04 -12.00
C TYR A 86 -1.51 -4.54 -10.58
N LYS A 87 -0.28 -4.65 -10.08
CA LYS A 87 0.09 -4.16 -8.74
C LYS A 87 -0.13 -2.66 -8.61
N GLU A 88 0.22 -1.89 -9.64
CA GLU A 88 -0.02 -0.45 -9.66
C GLU A 88 -1.51 -0.13 -9.53
N GLN A 89 -2.35 -0.82 -10.29
CA GLN A 89 -3.80 -0.67 -10.21
C GLN A 89 -4.34 -1.05 -8.83
N MET A 90 -3.80 -2.11 -8.22
CA MET A 90 -4.19 -2.50 -6.86
C MET A 90 -3.83 -1.42 -5.86
N CYS A 91 -2.66 -0.79 -5.97
CA CYS A 91 -2.28 0.34 -5.12
C CYS A 91 -3.28 1.50 -5.25
N PHE A 92 -3.70 1.83 -6.46
CA PHE A 92 -4.69 2.89 -6.67
C PHE A 92 -6.06 2.52 -6.08
N HIS A 93 -6.51 1.29 -6.28
CA HIS A 93 -7.75 0.78 -5.68
C HIS A 93 -7.69 0.85 -4.15
N MET A 94 -6.58 0.44 -3.56
CA MET A 94 -6.39 0.49 -2.12
C MET A 94 -6.45 1.92 -1.57
N CYS A 95 -5.90 2.89 -2.30
CA CYS A 95 -6.00 4.30 -1.92
C CYS A 95 -7.46 4.76 -1.87
N GLU A 96 -8.27 4.39 -2.85
CA GLU A 96 -9.70 4.70 -2.85
C GLU A 96 -10.42 3.99 -1.70
N LEU A 97 -10.18 2.70 -1.54
CA LEU A 97 -10.82 1.86 -0.52
C LEU A 97 -10.56 2.36 0.90
N PHE A 98 -9.31 2.69 1.20
CA PHE A 98 -8.88 3.08 2.55
C PHE A 98 -8.84 4.60 2.78
N GLY A 99 -9.13 5.40 1.78
CA GLY A 99 -9.08 6.86 1.89
C GLY A 99 -7.66 7.40 2.09
N VAL A 100 -6.66 6.76 1.48
CA VAL A 100 -5.25 7.11 1.62
C VAL A 100 -4.79 7.94 0.43
N ASN A 101 -4.10 9.04 0.69
CA ASN A 101 -3.56 9.94 -0.33
C ASN A 101 -2.05 9.80 -0.52
N HIS A 102 -1.47 8.72 -0.06
CA HIS A 102 -0.03 8.52 -0.07
C HIS A 102 0.34 7.13 -0.56
N ILE A 103 1.15 7.07 -1.63
CA ILE A 103 1.70 5.84 -2.16
C ILE A 103 3.22 5.95 -2.17
N ASN A 104 3.89 4.97 -1.60
CA ASN A 104 5.34 4.86 -1.70
C ASN A 104 5.72 4.22 -3.03
N CYS A 105 6.61 4.85 -3.76
CA CYS A 105 7.18 4.30 -4.97
C CYS A 105 8.71 4.50 -4.97
N GLY A 106 9.42 3.63 -5.65
CA GLY A 106 10.86 3.70 -5.71
C GLY A 106 11.41 3.09 -6.98
N LEU A 107 12.70 3.26 -7.18
CA LEU A 107 13.43 2.71 -8.32
C LEU A 107 14.36 1.60 -7.85
N MET A 108 14.34 0.49 -8.57
CA MET A 108 15.26 -0.62 -8.36
C MET A 108 16.52 -0.50 -9.22
N GLU A 109 16.46 0.35 -10.24
CA GLU A 109 17.55 0.58 -11.18
C GLU A 109 17.82 2.08 -11.35
N ASN A 110 18.99 2.40 -11.86
CA ASN A 110 19.38 3.79 -12.10
C ASN A 110 18.96 4.23 -13.49
N TYR A 111 18.28 5.36 -13.55
CA TYR A 111 17.89 6.04 -14.79
C TYR A 111 18.38 7.48 -14.76
N SER A 112 18.46 8.12 -15.92
CA SER A 112 18.73 9.55 -15.96
C SER A 112 17.64 10.35 -15.29
N VAL A 113 17.97 11.53 -14.79
CA VAL A 113 16.97 12.42 -14.16
C VAL A 113 15.84 12.77 -15.14
N ALA A 114 16.20 13.02 -16.41
CA ALA A 114 15.22 13.35 -17.44
C ALA A 114 14.26 12.20 -17.71
N HIS A 115 14.76 10.96 -17.81
CA HIS A 115 13.93 9.77 -17.98
C HIS A 115 13.01 9.56 -16.76
N THR A 116 13.57 9.63 -15.56
CA THR A 116 12.84 9.49 -14.31
C THR A 116 11.71 10.52 -14.20
N ALA A 117 12.00 11.78 -14.52
CA ALA A 117 11.01 12.85 -14.49
C ALA A 117 9.86 12.60 -15.47
N GLN A 118 10.16 12.15 -16.67
CA GLN A 118 9.14 11.82 -17.67
C GLN A 118 8.25 10.67 -17.21
N LYS A 119 8.86 9.60 -16.70
CA LYS A 119 8.12 8.43 -16.19
C LYS A 119 7.30 8.74 -14.94
N LEU A 120 7.81 9.59 -14.06
CA LEU A 120 7.07 10.07 -12.91
C LEU A 120 5.82 10.86 -13.32
N LYS A 121 5.94 11.70 -14.35
CA LYS A 121 4.80 12.42 -14.92
C LYS A 121 3.75 11.45 -15.47
N GLU A 122 4.17 10.40 -16.16
CA GLU A 122 3.28 9.35 -16.66
C GLU A 122 2.57 8.61 -15.50
N LEU A 123 3.32 8.27 -14.44
CA LEU A 123 2.74 7.65 -13.24
C LEU A 123 1.69 8.56 -12.58
N CYS A 124 2.00 9.83 -12.39
CA CYS A 124 1.07 10.81 -11.83
C CYS A 124 -0.20 10.93 -12.68
N HIS A 125 -0.06 10.89 -14.01
CA HIS A 125 -1.21 10.92 -14.90
C HIS A 125 -2.10 9.69 -14.74
N ARG A 126 -1.50 8.51 -14.61
CA ARG A 126 -2.27 7.28 -14.34
C ARG A 126 -2.98 7.32 -12.98
N ALA A 127 -2.27 7.78 -11.95
CA ALA A 127 -2.85 7.93 -10.61
C ALA A 127 -4.02 8.92 -10.59
N GLY A 128 -3.92 10.02 -11.35
CA GLY A 128 -4.95 11.05 -11.44
C GLY A 128 -6.30 10.57 -11.96
N LYS A 129 -6.36 9.41 -12.61
CA LYS A 129 -7.62 8.82 -13.06
C LYS A 129 -8.45 8.23 -11.92
N TYR A 130 -7.88 8.12 -10.73
CA TYR A 130 -8.51 7.54 -9.55
C TYR A 130 -8.85 8.59 -8.48
N THR A 131 -8.71 9.84 -8.79
CA THR A 131 -9.02 10.93 -7.87
C THR A 131 -10.33 11.64 -8.18
#